data_5fe13ad9b69d48b5353f4e895b0fe189
#
_entry.id   5fe13ad9b69d48b5353f4e895b0fe189
#
_cell.length_a   1.000
_cell.length_b   1.000
_cell.length_c   1.000
_cell.angle_alpha   90.00
_cell.angle_beta   90.00
_cell.angle_gamma   90.00
#
_symmetry.space_group_name_H-M   'P 1'
#
loop_
_entity.id
_entity.type
_entity.pdbx_description
1 polymer ?
#
loop_
_entity_poly.entity_id
_entity_poly.type
_entity_poly.pdbx_seq_one_letter_code
_entity_poly.pdbx_strand_id
1 'polypeptide(L)'
;MTTRFGFNDARFIVLASVLLLSTTAVAQKVEPSPENISKGEAIYKKHCLMCHGATGMGDGPAGKRLNPKPYNFQDKEKMAAETDEHLFKEITKGKGPMPAFERKLKEDERWMVLHYIRTFAK
;
A
#
# COMPACT_ATOMS: atom_id res chain seq x y z
N MET A 1 23.25 71.56 -38.67
CA MET A 1 22.19 70.57 -38.99
C MET A 1 22.37 69.36 -38.11
N THR A 2 21.61 69.32 -37.11
CA THR A 2 21.75 68.31 -36.02
C THR A 2 20.52 67.46 -36.00
N THR A 3 20.69 66.20 -36.41
CA THR A 3 19.64 65.19 -36.32
C THR A 3 19.83 64.41 -35.05
N ARG A 4 18.94 64.64 -34.09
CA ARG A 4 18.84 63.82 -32.81
C ARG A 4 18.09 62.54 -33.11
N PHE A 5 18.77 61.42 -32.98
CA PHE A 5 18.14 60.13 -32.89
C PHE A 5 17.75 59.88 -31.45
N GLY A 6 16.44 59.79 -31.17
CA GLY A 6 15.89 59.36 -29.88
C GLY A 6 15.98 57.84 -29.77
N PHE A 7 16.70 57.38 -28.78
CA PHE A 7 16.66 55.97 -28.35
C PHE A 7 15.39 55.74 -27.55
N ASN A 8 14.48 54.95 -28.11
CA ASN A 8 13.31 54.45 -27.43
C ASN A 8 13.71 53.18 -26.65
N ASP A 9 13.91 53.34 -25.36
CA ASP A 9 14.15 52.22 -24.46
C ASP A 9 12.88 51.38 -24.33
N ALA A 10 12.74 50.37 -25.16
CA ALA A 10 11.75 49.33 -24.98
C ALA A 10 12.24 48.38 -23.89
N ARG A 11 11.81 48.62 -22.65
CA ARG A 11 11.98 47.67 -21.54
C ARG A 11 11.12 46.45 -21.81
N PHE A 12 11.72 45.40 -22.34
CA PHE A 12 11.13 44.07 -22.38
C PHE A 12 11.06 43.54 -20.97
N ILE A 13 9.89 43.64 -20.32
CA ILE A 13 9.58 42.94 -19.08
C ILE A 13 9.29 41.50 -19.50
N VAL A 14 10.29 40.64 -19.37
CA VAL A 14 10.09 39.19 -19.47
C VAL A 14 9.43 38.71 -18.16
N LEU A 15 8.11 38.59 -18.19
CA LEU A 15 7.37 37.91 -17.15
C LEU A 15 7.68 36.40 -17.23
N ALA A 16 8.65 35.96 -16.44
CA ALA A 16 8.90 34.53 -16.22
C ALA A 16 7.74 33.95 -15.43
N SER A 17 6.78 33.37 -16.12
CA SER A 17 5.71 32.57 -15.51
C SER A 17 6.32 31.30 -14.97
N VAL A 18 6.61 31.26 -13.67
CA VAL A 18 7.00 30.06 -12.96
C VAL A 18 5.76 29.18 -12.85
N LEU A 19 5.63 28.20 -13.74
CA LEU A 19 4.64 27.13 -13.63
C LEU A 19 5.04 26.24 -12.45
N LEU A 20 4.40 26.44 -11.30
CA LEU A 20 4.46 25.51 -10.17
C LEU A 20 3.75 24.21 -10.59
N LEU A 21 4.51 23.25 -11.09
CA LEU A 21 4.04 21.88 -11.24
C LEU A 21 3.83 21.27 -9.85
N SER A 22 2.60 21.38 -9.36
CA SER A 22 2.17 20.64 -8.18
C SER A 22 2.17 19.15 -8.53
N THR A 23 3.24 18.44 -8.20
CA THR A 23 3.27 16.98 -8.25
C THR A 23 2.37 16.46 -7.13
N THR A 24 1.13 16.15 -7.45
CA THR A 24 0.28 15.34 -6.58
C THR A 24 0.93 13.97 -6.49
N ALA A 25 1.53 13.64 -5.34
CA ALA A 25 1.97 12.31 -5.03
C ALA A 25 0.73 11.41 -4.97
N VAL A 26 0.42 10.74 -6.07
CA VAL A 26 -0.55 9.64 -6.07
C VAL A 26 0.09 8.54 -5.23
N ALA A 27 -0.57 8.15 -4.14
CA ALA A 27 -0.16 6.99 -3.36
C ALA A 27 -0.10 5.79 -4.31
N GLN A 28 1.12 5.35 -4.63
CA GLN A 28 1.35 4.33 -5.63
C GLN A 28 1.12 2.98 -4.96
N LYS A 29 0.05 2.28 -5.39
CA LYS A 29 -0.20 0.91 -4.96
C LYS A 29 1.06 0.07 -5.25
N VAL A 30 1.58 -0.59 -4.21
CA VAL A 30 2.75 -1.46 -4.34
C VAL A 30 2.37 -2.68 -5.17
N GLU A 31 3.06 -2.89 -6.28
CA GLU A 31 2.81 -4.04 -7.15
C GLU A 31 3.41 -5.33 -6.59
N PRO A 32 2.78 -6.51 -6.86
CA PRO A 32 3.34 -7.79 -6.47
C PRO A 32 4.61 -8.10 -7.27
N SER A 33 5.75 -8.03 -6.62
CA SER A 33 7.05 -8.45 -7.15
C SER A 33 7.67 -9.50 -6.23
N PRO A 34 8.61 -10.33 -6.68
CA PRO A 34 9.29 -11.29 -5.80
C PRO A 34 9.90 -10.63 -4.56
N GLU A 35 10.46 -9.43 -4.71
CA GLU A 35 11.01 -8.66 -3.60
C GLU A 35 9.93 -8.21 -2.61
N ASN A 36 8.81 -7.65 -3.10
CA ASN A 36 7.73 -7.18 -2.26
C ASN A 36 7.02 -8.35 -1.55
N ILE A 37 6.87 -9.49 -2.22
CA ILE A 37 6.33 -10.72 -1.62
C ILE A 37 7.26 -11.22 -0.50
N SER A 38 8.58 -11.22 -0.70
CA SER A 38 9.55 -11.61 0.33
C SER A 38 9.52 -10.67 1.55
N LYS A 39 9.39 -9.35 1.34
CA LYS A 39 9.17 -8.39 2.43
C LYS A 39 7.85 -8.65 3.15
N GLY A 40 6.79 -8.95 2.40
CA GLY A 40 5.48 -9.33 2.92
C GLY A 40 5.54 -10.59 3.78
N GLU A 41 6.34 -11.59 3.38
CA GLU A 41 6.59 -12.80 4.18
C GLU A 41 7.20 -12.47 5.55
N ALA A 42 8.21 -11.61 5.57
CA ALA A 42 8.84 -11.19 6.83
C ALA A 42 7.84 -10.47 7.75
N ILE A 43 6.98 -9.62 7.20
CA ILE A 43 5.91 -8.92 7.93
C ILE A 43 4.89 -9.94 8.46
N TYR A 44 4.48 -10.90 7.64
CA TYR A 44 3.54 -11.94 8.00
C TYR A 44 4.04 -12.78 9.18
N LYS A 45 5.29 -13.25 9.11
CA LYS A 45 5.93 -14.02 10.18
C LYS A 45 5.95 -13.26 11.50
N LYS A 46 6.16 -11.95 11.45
CA LYS A 46 6.22 -11.10 12.65
C LYS A 46 4.87 -10.76 13.26
N HIS A 47 3.86 -10.55 12.44
CA HIS A 47 2.61 -9.92 12.88
C HIS A 47 1.35 -10.76 12.69
N CYS A 48 1.35 -11.74 11.79
CA CYS A 48 0.15 -12.47 11.38
C CYS A 48 0.19 -13.96 11.75
N LEU A 49 1.38 -14.57 11.76
CA LEU A 49 1.60 -15.99 11.93
C LEU A 49 0.96 -16.55 13.20
N MET A 50 0.99 -15.83 14.32
CA MET A 50 0.46 -16.30 15.60
C MET A 50 -1.04 -16.64 15.54
N CYS A 51 -1.80 -15.96 14.69
CA CYS A 51 -3.22 -16.21 14.48
C CYS A 51 -3.49 -16.99 13.20
N HIS A 52 -2.91 -16.56 12.08
CA HIS A 52 -3.21 -17.14 10.77
C HIS A 52 -2.45 -18.43 10.45
N GLY A 53 -1.41 -18.77 11.23
CA GLY A 53 -0.62 -19.98 11.03
C GLY A 53 0.46 -19.84 9.97
N ALA A 54 1.44 -20.75 9.96
CA ALA A 54 2.56 -20.72 9.02
C ALA A 54 2.14 -20.93 7.57
N THR A 55 1.04 -21.64 7.35
CA THR A 55 0.48 -21.95 6.03
C THR A 55 -0.77 -21.14 5.69
N GLY A 56 -1.16 -20.20 6.55
CA GLY A 56 -2.31 -19.33 6.33
C GLY A 56 -3.68 -19.99 6.54
N MET A 57 -3.75 -21.15 7.19
CA MET A 57 -5.01 -21.89 7.42
C MET A 57 -5.85 -21.35 8.61
N GLY A 58 -5.38 -20.34 9.31
CA GLY A 58 -6.05 -19.83 10.52
C GLY A 58 -5.81 -20.69 11.76
N ASP A 59 -4.82 -21.55 11.71
CA ASP A 59 -4.48 -22.57 12.73
C ASP A 59 -3.29 -22.19 13.60
N GLY A 60 -2.91 -20.93 13.60
CA GLY A 60 -1.84 -20.43 14.48
C GLY A 60 -2.15 -20.65 15.95
N PRO A 61 -1.13 -20.68 16.84
CA PRO A 61 -1.30 -20.98 18.27
C PRO A 61 -2.37 -20.13 18.94
N ALA A 62 -2.48 -18.85 18.63
CA ALA A 62 -3.52 -17.97 19.10
C ALA A 62 -4.82 -18.15 18.31
N GLY A 63 -4.74 -18.34 16.99
CA GLY A 63 -5.88 -18.44 16.09
C GLY A 63 -6.83 -19.58 16.42
N LYS A 64 -6.30 -20.71 16.85
CA LYS A 64 -7.09 -21.89 17.27
C LYS A 64 -8.10 -21.60 18.39
N ARG A 65 -7.84 -20.57 19.20
CA ARG A 65 -8.68 -20.19 20.35
C ARG A 65 -9.66 -19.06 20.02
N LEU A 66 -9.54 -18.45 18.84
CA LEU A 66 -10.41 -17.34 18.45
C LEU A 66 -11.76 -17.81 17.94
N ASN A 67 -12.78 -17.01 18.20
CA ASN A 67 -14.12 -17.15 17.65
C ASN A 67 -14.61 -15.76 17.18
N PRO A 68 -14.86 -15.55 15.88
CA PRO A 68 -14.62 -16.49 14.79
C PRO A 68 -13.13 -16.82 14.59
N LYS A 69 -12.86 -17.97 14.00
CA LYS A 69 -11.48 -18.34 13.63
C LYS A 69 -10.94 -17.41 12.55
N PRO A 70 -9.60 -17.21 12.52
CA PRO A 70 -8.97 -16.47 11.43
C PRO A 70 -9.30 -17.08 10.07
N TYR A 71 -9.33 -16.24 9.05
CA TYR A 71 -9.61 -16.62 7.68
C TYR A 71 -8.58 -17.66 7.17
N ASN A 72 -9.07 -18.67 6.47
CA ASN A 72 -8.21 -19.64 5.79
C ASN A 72 -7.82 -19.12 4.41
N PHE A 73 -6.57 -18.67 4.27
CA PHE A 73 -6.05 -18.13 3.01
C PHE A 73 -5.79 -19.18 1.93
N GLN A 74 -5.85 -20.47 2.26
CA GLN A 74 -5.74 -21.55 1.28
C GLN A 74 -7.07 -21.88 0.59
N ASP A 75 -8.18 -21.35 1.08
CA ASP A 75 -9.49 -21.51 0.44
C ASP A 75 -9.53 -20.67 -0.84
N LYS A 76 -9.24 -21.33 -1.97
CA LYS A 76 -9.10 -20.68 -3.28
C LYS A 76 -10.37 -19.96 -3.71
N GLU A 77 -11.53 -20.55 -3.49
CA GLU A 77 -12.83 -19.97 -3.89
C GLU A 77 -13.12 -18.70 -3.10
N LYS A 78 -12.97 -18.76 -1.79
CA LYS A 78 -13.16 -17.59 -0.95
C LYS A 78 -12.14 -16.51 -1.24
N MET A 79 -10.86 -16.87 -1.37
CA MET A 79 -9.81 -15.90 -1.68
C MET A 79 -9.99 -15.25 -3.06
N ALA A 80 -10.53 -15.98 -4.04
CA ALA A 80 -10.85 -15.42 -5.37
C ALA A 80 -12.06 -14.47 -5.34
N ALA A 81 -13.00 -14.68 -4.42
CA ALA A 81 -14.15 -13.79 -4.22
C ALA A 81 -13.80 -12.47 -3.50
N GLU A 82 -12.67 -12.42 -2.79
CA GLU A 82 -12.21 -11.24 -2.09
C GLU A 82 -11.37 -10.32 -2.97
N THR A 83 -11.69 -9.04 -3.01
CA THR A 83 -10.85 -8.05 -3.69
C THR A 83 -9.64 -7.67 -2.84
N ASP A 84 -8.56 -7.21 -3.50
CA ASP A 84 -7.37 -6.75 -2.78
C ASP A 84 -7.68 -5.54 -1.90
N GLU A 85 -8.55 -4.64 -2.35
CA GLU A 85 -9.00 -3.46 -1.60
C GLU A 85 -9.76 -3.87 -0.33
N HIS A 86 -10.60 -4.91 -0.43
CA HIS A 86 -11.32 -5.42 0.74
C HIS A 86 -10.36 -6.03 1.76
N LEU A 87 -9.45 -6.90 1.34
CA LEU A 87 -8.44 -7.50 2.21
C LEU A 87 -7.50 -6.44 2.81
N PHE A 88 -7.09 -5.45 2.01
CA PHE A 88 -6.28 -4.33 2.48
C PHE A 88 -6.99 -3.51 3.56
N LYS A 89 -8.29 -3.27 3.38
CA LYS A 89 -9.12 -2.57 4.37
C LYS A 89 -9.20 -3.38 5.68
N GLU A 90 -9.37 -4.70 5.62
CA GLU A 90 -9.41 -5.55 6.81
C GLU A 90 -8.06 -5.56 7.55
N ILE A 91 -6.94 -5.63 6.83
CA ILE A 91 -5.60 -5.48 7.43
C ILE A 91 -5.45 -4.09 8.07
N THR A 92 -5.89 -3.05 7.40
CA THR A 92 -5.76 -1.66 7.87
C THR A 92 -6.58 -1.40 9.12
N LYS A 93 -7.86 -1.76 9.10
CA LYS A 93 -8.84 -1.42 10.15
C LYS A 93 -9.07 -2.50 11.18
N GLY A 94 -8.65 -3.72 10.90
CA GLY A 94 -8.97 -4.88 11.70
C GLY A 94 -10.41 -5.35 11.51
N LYS A 95 -10.71 -6.55 12.01
CA LYS A 95 -12.06 -7.14 11.95
C LYS A 95 -12.25 -8.14 13.09
N GLY A 96 -13.19 -7.87 13.99
CA GLY A 96 -13.44 -8.72 15.16
C GLY A 96 -12.19 -8.84 16.03
N PRO A 97 -11.67 -10.05 16.33
CA PRO A 97 -10.48 -10.21 17.15
C PRO A 97 -9.17 -9.81 16.42
N MET A 98 -9.19 -9.64 15.10
CA MET A 98 -8.02 -9.18 14.32
C MET A 98 -7.76 -7.69 14.59
N PRO A 99 -6.56 -7.32 15.06
CA PRO A 99 -6.22 -5.92 15.34
C PRO A 99 -6.05 -5.10 14.06
N ALA A 100 -6.21 -3.78 14.18
CA ALA A 100 -5.89 -2.83 13.12
C ALA A 100 -4.37 -2.64 13.00
N PHE A 101 -3.86 -2.63 11.76
CA PHE A 101 -2.43 -2.45 11.51
C PHE A 101 -2.06 -1.06 10.96
N GLU A 102 -3.00 -0.14 10.77
CA GLU A 102 -2.73 1.20 10.22
C GLU A 102 -1.69 2.01 11.01
N ARG A 103 -1.58 1.77 12.32
CA ARG A 103 -0.59 2.43 13.20
C ARG A 103 0.71 1.65 13.37
N LYS A 104 0.74 0.38 12.97
CA LYS A 104 1.88 -0.53 13.16
C LYS A 104 2.67 -0.76 11.89
N LEU A 105 2.01 -0.69 10.74
CA LEU A 105 2.57 -0.93 9.42
C LEU A 105 2.29 0.28 8.52
N LYS A 106 3.29 0.66 7.74
CA LYS A 106 3.13 1.64 6.66
C LYS A 106 2.16 1.11 5.60
N GLU A 107 1.67 1.97 4.75
CA GLU A 107 0.73 1.59 3.70
C GLU A 107 1.33 0.57 2.73
N ASP A 108 2.54 0.79 2.27
CA ASP A 108 3.27 -0.13 1.40
C ASP A 108 3.52 -1.49 2.07
N GLU A 109 3.84 -1.52 3.36
CA GLU A 109 4.02 -2.77 4.11
C GLU A 109 2.72 -3.58 4.21
N ARG A 110 1.56 -2.93 4.32
CA ARG A 110 0.25 -3.59 4.30
C ARG A 110 -0.05 -4.19 2.92
N TRP A 111 0.32 -3.51 1.83
CA TRP A 111 0.23 -4.06 0.49
C TRP A 111 1.18 -5.25 0.30
N MET A 112 2.43 -5.16 0.75
CA MET A 112 3.39 -6.26 0.66
C MET A 112 2.90 -7.51 1.38
N VAL A 113 2.39 -7.40 2.61
CA VAL A 113 1.87 -8.56 3.33
C VAL A 113 0.61 -9.14 2.67
N LEU A 114 -0.24 -8.32 2.08
CA LEU A 114 -1.39 -8.78 1.29
C LEU A 114 -0.92 -9.61 0.09
N HIS A 115 0.07 -9.15 -0.65
CA HIS A 115 0.62 -9.91 -1.78
C HIS A 115 1.20 -11.26 -1.35
N TYR A 116 1.86 -11.32 -0.19
CA TYR A 116 2.29 -12.60 0.38
C TYR A 116 1.10 -13.50 0.74
N ILE A 117 0.07 -12.97 1.39
CA ILE A 117 -1.17 -13.70 1.73
C ILE A 117 -1.80 -14.33 0.47
N ARG A 118 -1.84 -13.62 -0.65
CA ARG A 118 -2.33 -14.15 -1.92
C ARG A 118 -1.57 -15.38 -2.42
N THR A 119 -0.32 -15.56 -1.98
CA THR A 119 0.47 -16.74 -2.38
C THR A 119 -0.03 -18.04 -1.78
N PHE A 120 -0.79 -18.01 -0.68
CA PHE A 120 -1.33 -19.22 -0.06
C PHE A 120 -2.45 -19.88 -0.88
N ALA A 121 -3.16 -19.11 -1.69
CA ALA A 121 -4.30 -19.58 -2.51
C ALA A 121 -3.90 -20.05 -3.92
N LYS A 122 -2.64 -20.36 -4.18
CA LYS A 122 -2.12 -20.83 -5.49
C LYS A 122 -2.36 -22.31 -5.74
#